data_24b73ea1c69bc34719cfadd51bcf9454
#
_entry.id   24b73ea1c69bc34719cfadd51bcf9454
#
_cell.length_a   1.000
_cell.length_b   1.000
_cell.length_c   1.000
_cell.angle_alpha   90.00
_cell.angle_beta   90.00
_cell.angle_gamma   90.00
#
_symmetry.space_group_name_H-M   'P 1'
#
loop_
_entity.id
_entity.type
_entity.pdbx_description
1 polymer ?
#
loop_
_entity_poly.entity_id
_entity_poly.type
_entity_poly.pdbx_seq_one_letter_code
_entity_poly.pdbx_strand_id
1 'polypeptide(L)'
;MTNKTIRDFLEIRRCRQILQVFRHQARKYAMPVWISFGALDYLYSPTYAPYWITLRLAFAALMFASPMLIASRIIKRHQLQLYASFLVVIVGNFINIMVAMSGGATSAYIPGVILTTVTGISLFKLTGRMAVSVSILAYGPCIAIIAFSPGVPWELRLVESALLVGMTALSMIFRETDVISDSIWATTRMDMDKELRMLRRTEFLKRHFPAQIRKRIESGSFDIRQKRVVTTAVVGFADISSSTAIANQIDLQTDWYIKEAFLNMATSRATECGLVVLTHTGDGFLFLANYFGDEEWPYNLISFYEGLQLDFDALKQSLKARIGDIETGIKCAVAMGPALVGFIGYDQAYFTVMGPSVNLAARLCSKAAPNEIVMGYRIWDVLKNVMLGWSTREIVYDDLKGFDHSVRAVHIMPRTTHGNKNLCPTCSAPLTVVRTPEGFIDVLCPNCRRESLTAQPWRRPGEPSEGAPRIIQAPKDFTAAA
;
A
#
# COMPACT_ATOMS: atom_id res chain seq x y z
N MET A 1 11.30 -2.52 -16.78
CA MET A 1 11.11 -1.12 -17.28
C MET A 1 11.90 -0.94 -18.56
N THR A 2 11.33 -0.28 -19.55
CA THR A 2 12.01 -0.04 -20.80
C THR A 2 13.04 1.09 -20.64
N ASN A 3 14.23 0.95 -21.29
CA ASN A 3 15.27 1.99 -21.35
C ASN A 3 14.71 3.36 -21.79
N LYS A 4 13.57 3.37 -22.49
CA LYS A 4 12.85 4.57 -22.92
C LYS A 4 12.33 5.40 -21.74
N THR A 5 11.72 4.77 -20.74
CA THR A 5 11.12 5.45 -19.55
C THR A 5 12.19 6.17 -18.71
N ILE A 6 13.35 5.53 -18.54
CA ILE A 6 14.49 6.13 -17.82
C ILE A 6 15.03 7.33 -18.60
N ARG A 7 15.17 7.21 -19.92
CA ARG A 7 15.63 8.29 -20.80
C ARG A 7 14.71 9.51 -20.73
N ASP A 8 13.39 9.31 -20.85
CA ASP A 8 12.39 10.37 -20.79
C ASP A 8 12.42 11.09 -19.42
N PHE A 9 12.59 10.33 -18.34
CA PHE A 9 12.70 10.89 -17.00
C PHE A 9 13.97 11.74 -16.82
N LEU A 10 15.11 11.27 -17.30
CA LEU A 10 16.38 12.01 -17.25
C LEU A 10 16.32 13.29 -18.09
N GLU A 11 15.67 13.25 -19.26
CA GLU A 11 15.48 14.44 -20.10
C GLU A 11 14.63 15.51 -19.40
N ILE A 12 13.51 15.11 -18.79
CA ILE A 12 12.66 16.02 -18.01
C ILE A 12 13.44 16.64 -16.85
N ARG A 13 14.25 15.85 -16.16
CA ARG A 13 15.09 16.31 -15.06
C ARG A 13 16.12 17.34 -15.53
N ARG A 14 16.83 17.07 -16.63
CA ARG A 14 17.79 18.00 -17.22
C ARG A 14 17.13 19.33 -17.61
N CYS A 15 15.98 19.27 -18.25
CA CYS A 15 15.24 20.49 -18.60
C CYS A 15 14.88 21.32 -17.38
N ARG A 16 14.46 20.67 -16.27
CA ARG A 16 14.17 21.37 -15.00
C ARG A 16 15.42 22.00 -14.39
N GLN A 17 16.55 21.32 -14.45
CA GLN A 17 17.82 21.84 -13.94
C GLN A 17 18.28 23.07 -14.74
N ILE A 18 18.26 23.02 -16.07
CA ILE A 18 18.59 24.17 -16.93
C ILE A 18 17.69 25.38 -16.60
N LEU A 19 16.39 25.14 -16.44
CA LEU A 19 15.45 26.19 -16.03
C LEU A 19 15.81 26.80 -14.66
N GLN A 20 16.20 25.96 -13.69
CA GLN A 20 16.60 26.41 -12.37
C GLN A 20 17.89 27.22 -12.42
N VAL A 21 18.86 26.82 -13.24
CA VAL A 21 20.08 27.58 -13.48
C VAL A 21 19.76 28.98 -14.00
N PHE A 22 18.94 29.11 -15.03
CA PHE A 22 18.56 30.42 -15.57
C PHE A 22 17.76 31.28 -14.59
N ARG A 23 16.84 30.67 -13.83
CA ARG A 23 15.99 31.42 -12.89
C ARG A 23 16.72 31.92 -11.65
N HIS A 24 17.61 31.12 -11.08
CA HIS A 24 18.21 31.37 -9.77
C HIS A 24 19.73 31.49 -9.80
N GLN A 25 20.43 30.47 -10.30
CA GLN A 25 21.89 30.39 -10.17
C GLN A 25 22.62 31.40 -11.06
N ALA A 26 22.19 31.55 -12.29
CA ALA A 26 22.78 32.50 -13.21
C ALA A 26 22.65 33.93 -12.69
N ARG A 27 21.49 34.32 -12.19
CA ARG A 27 21.25 35.68 -11.66
C ARG A 27 21.99 35.94 -10.37
N LYS A 28 21.99 35.00 -9.42
CA LYS A 28 22.50 35.19 -8.07
C LYS A 28 24.02 35.10 -8.00
N TYR A 29 24.62 34.26 -8.79
CA TYR A 29 26.04 33.94 -8.71
C TYR A 29 26.83 34.24 -10.00
N ALA A 30 26.43 33.67 -11.14
CA ALA A 30 27.22 33.73 -12.34
C ALA A 30 27.33 35.13 -12.95
N MET A 31 26.26 35.93 -12.94
CA MET A 31 26.29 37.30 -13.45
C MET A 31 27.13 38.26 -12.63
N PRO A 32 26.98 38.34 -11.28
CA PRO A 32 27.82 39.19 -10.48
C PRO A 32 29.33 38.89 -10.67
N VAL A 33 29.69 37.59 -10.69
CA VAL A 33 31.06 37.16 -10.95
C VAL A 33 31.50 37.57 -12.36
N TRP A 34 30.68 37.33 -13.38
CA TRP A 34 30.97 37.69 -14.75
C TRP A 34 31.21 39.20 -14.91
N ILE A 35 30.40 40.04 -14.30
CA ILE A 35 30.55 41.50 -14.35
C ILE A 35 31.79 41.98 -13.59
N SER A 36 32.08 41.34 -12.44
CA SER A 36 33.27 41.71 -11.63
C SER A 36 34.58 41.50 -12.34
N PHE A 37 34.65 40.52 -13.28
CA PHE A 37 35.78 40.34 -14.17
C PHE A 37 36.01 41.55 -15.11
N GLY A 38 35.03 42.43 -15.29
CA GLY A 38 35.19 43.69 -16.01
C GLY A 38 36.22 44.64 -15.38
N ALA A 39 36.41 44.56 -14.05
CA ALA A 39 37.46 45.33 -13.37
C ALA A 39 38.88 44.87 -13.77
N LEU A 40 39.05 43.57 -14.05
CA LEU A 40 40.31 43.00 -14.53
C LEU A 40 40.63 43.46 -15.96
N ASP A 41 39.59 43.74 -16.75
CA ASP A 41 39.79 44.20 -18.15
C ASP A 41 40.57 45.53 -18.20
N TYR A 42 40.38 46.41 -17.23
CA TYR A 42 41.19 47.66 -17.10
C TYR A 42 42.64 47.38 -16.74
N LEU A 43 42.92 46.31 -15.99
CA LEU A 43 44.28 45.94 -15.63
C LEU A 43 45.06 45.31 -16.75
N TYR A 44 44.41 44.46 -17.52
CA TYR A 44 45.07 43.67 -18.56
C TYR A 44 45.00 44.28 -19.97
N SER A 45 43.96 45.07 -20.23
CA SER A 45 43.76 45.68 -21.57
C SER A 45 43.00 47.00 -21.49
N PRO A 46 43.59 48.04 -20.88
CA PRO A 46 42.90 49.31 -20.60
C PRO A 46 42.32 49.99 -21.85
N THR A 47 42.98 49.87 -22.98
CA THR A 47 42.51 50.45 -24.23
C THR A 47 41.20 49.85 -24.74
N TYR A 48 41.00 48.56 -24.52
CA TYR A 48 39.81 47.83 -24.99
C TYR A 48 38.78 47.56 -23.85
N ALA A 49 39.11 47.90 -22.61
CA ALA A 49 38.26 47.63 -21.45
C ALA A 49 36.82 48.17 -21.61
N PRO A 50 36.54 49.35 -22.14
CA PRO A 50 35.16 49.82 -22.34
C PRO A 50 34.36 48.95 -23.27
N TYR A 51 34.97 48.40 -24.34
CA TYR A 51 34.31 47.48 -25.27
C TYR A 51 34.01 46.14 -24.61
N TRP A 52 34.98 45.61 -23.82
CA TRP A 52 34.80 44.35 -23.14
C TRP A 52 33.68 44.42 -22.07
N ILE A 53 33.64 45.52 -21.29
CA ILE A 53 32.60 45.75 -20.32
C ILE A 53 31.22 45.84 -20.98
N THR A 54 31.11 46.56 -22.11
CA THR A 54 29.86 46.71 -22.85
C THR A 54 29.34 45.31 -23.30
N LEU A 55 30.21 44.46 -23.83
CA LEU A 55 29.86 43.12 -24.25
C LEU A 55 29.52 42.19 -23.07
N ARG A 56 30.21 42.34 -21.94
CA ARG A 56 29.86 41.63 -20.67
C ARG A 56 28.46 41.99 -20.20
N LEU A 57 28.12 43.28 -20.23
CA LEU A 57 26.80 43.78 -19.85
C LEU A 57 25.71 43.29 -20.81
N ALA A 58 25.98 43.28 -22.12
CA ALA A 58 25.05 42.73 -23.13
C ALA A 58 24.79 41.23 -22.89
N PHE A 59 25.82 40.43 -22.60
CA PHE A 59 25.66 39.03 -22.27
C PHE A 59 24.91 38.83 -20.96
N ALA A 60 25.21 39.62 -19.94
CA ALA A 60 24.47 39.58 -18.68
C ALA A 60 22.99 39.92 -18.88
N ALA A 61 22.65 40.88 -19.72
CA ALA A 61 21.28 41.21 -20.11
C ALA A 61 20.59 40.03 -20.80
N LEU A 62 21.27 39.34 -21.73
CA LEU A 62 20.75 38.15 -22.38
C LEU A 62 20.48 37.01 -21.41
N MET A 63 21.42 36.76 -20.48
CA MET A 63 21.23 35.76 -19.43
C MET A 63 20.05 36.12 -18.52
N PHE A 64 19.89 37.43 -18.22
CA PHE A 64 18.76 37.91 -17.41
C PHE A 64 17.42 37.77 -18.14
N ALA A 65 17.38 37.95 -19.45
CA ALA A 65 16.19 37.77 -20.27
C ALA A 65 15.83 36.29 -20.53
N SER A 66 16.78 35.36 -20.42
CA SER A 66 16.62 33.96 -20.74
C SER A 66 15.39 33.31 -20.04
N PRO A 67 15.08 33.50 -18.74
CA PRO A 67 13.87 32.97 -18.13
C PRO A 67 12.58 33.51 -18.77
N MET A 68 12.56 34.76 -19.24
CA MET A 68 11.41 35.36 -19.91
C MET A 68 11.24 34.76 -21.32
N LEU A 69 12.32 34.56 -22.06
CA LEU A 69 12.31 33.91 -23.38
C LEU A 69 11.80 32.46 -23.30
N ILE A 70 12.14 31.77 -22.23
CA ILE A 70 11.66 30.42 -21.97
C ILE A 70 10.18 30.43 -21.50
N ALA A 71 9.78 31.37 -20.67
CA ALA A 71 8.40 31.50 -20.20
C ALA A 71 7.42 31.86 -21.31
N SER A 72 7.84 32.75 -22.24
CA SER A 72 7.08 33.14 -23.44
C SER A 72 7.02 32.04 -24.51
N ARG A 73 7.61 30.87 -24.27
CA ARG A 73 7.71 29.75 -25.21
C ARG A 73 8.46 30.05 -26.51
N ILE A 74 9.18 31.15 -26.60
CA ILE A 74 10.10 31.44 -27.72
C ILE A 74 11.15 30.32 -27.78
N ILE A 75 11.67 29.90 -26.63
CA ILE A 75 12.56 28.75 -26.50
C ILE A 75 11.74 27.56 -25.99
N LYS A 76 11.55 26.56 -26.84
CA LYS A 76 10.82 25.34 -26.49
C LYS A 76 11.67 24.44 -25.60
N ARG A 77 11.02 23.59 -24.78
CA ARG A 77 11.72 22.71 -23.82
C ARG A 77 12.80 21.82 -24.44
N HIS A 78 12.54 21.24 -25.61
CA HIS A 78 13.51 20.41 -26.32
C HIS A 78 14.70 21.20 -26.90
N GLN A 79 14.61 22.52 -26.99
CA GLN A 79 15.67 23.41 -27.47
C GLN A 79 16.55 23.96 -26.34
N LEU A 80 16.19 23.71 -25.05
CA LEU A 80 16.89 24.27 -23.89
C LEU A 80 18.36 23.90 -23.83
N GLN A 81 18.73 22.66 -24.16
CA GLN A 81 20.12 22.24 -24.21
C GLN A 81 20.90 22.93 -25.36
N LEU A 82 20.28 23.04 -26.53
CA LEU A 82 20.89 23.74 -27.64
C LEU A 82 21.10 25.21 -27.31
N TYR A 83 20.10 25.86 -26.69
CA TYR A 83 20.22 27.25 -26.28
C TYR A 83 21.31 27.46 -25.22
N ALA A 84 21.39 26.59 -24.21
CA ALA A 84 22.45 26.64 -23.22
C ALA A 84 23.83 26.42 -23.82
N SER A 85 23.97 25.46 -24.75
CA SER A 85 25.21 25.21 -25.51
C SER A 85 25.62 26.44 -26.32
N PHE A 86 24.69 27.08 -27.02
CA PHE A 86 24.91 28.28 -27.78
C PHE A 86 25.46 29.44 -26.93
N LEU A 87 24.89 29.65 -25.73
CA LEU A 87 25.38 30.68 -24.81
C LEU A 87 26.81 30.40 -24.34
N VAL A 88 27.16 29.15 -24.03
CA VAL A 88 28.51 28.78 -23.59
C VAL A 88 29.51 29.03 -24.73
N VAL A 89 29.16 28.67 -25.96
CA VAL A 89 30.01 28.89 -27.13
C VAL A 89 30.21 30.38 -27.45
N ILE A 90 29.17 31.19 -27.37
CA ILE A 90 29.27 32.66 -27.54
C ILE A 90 30.23 33.26 -26.51
N VAL A 91 30.08 32.91 -25.24
CA VAL A 91 30.95 33.46 -24.18
C VAL A 91 32.39 32.99 -24.33
N GLY A 92 32.59 31.69 -24.66
CA GLY A 92 33.92 31.16 -24.94
C GLY A 92 34.61 31.89 -26.10
N ASN A 93 33.91 32.12 -27.21
CA ASN A 93 34.48 32.82 -28.37
C ASN A 93 34.66 34.33 -28.14
N PHE A 94 33.81 34.96 -27.31
CA PHE A 94 34.05 36.32 -26.84
C PHE A 94 35.40 36.43 -26.09
N ILE A 95 35.68 35.49 -25.20
CA ILE A 95 36.97 35.46 -24.51
C ILE A 95 38.12 35.14 -25.49
N ASN A 96 37.91 34.30 -26.51
CA ASN A 96 38.91 34.03 -27.54
C ASN A 96 39.33 35.29 -28.29
N ILE A 97 38.38 36.19 -28.57
CA ILE A 97 38.72 37.52 -29.15
C ILE A 97 39.61 38.31 -28.20
N MET A 98 39.31 38.31 -26.91
CA MET A 98 40.15 38.94 -25.90
C MET A 98 41.55 38.33 -25.84
N VAL A 99 41.69 37.00 -25.96
CA VAL A 99 42.96 36.30 -26.04
C VAL A 99 43.74 36.75 -27.24
N ALA A 100 43.10 36.83 -28.42
CA ALA A 100 43.76 37.24 -29.66
C ALA A 100 44.31 38.71 -29.60
N MET A 101 43.53 39.61 -28.96
CA MET A 101 43.86 41.00 -28.86
C MET A 101 44.84 41.35 -27.74
N SER A 102 45.08 40.42 -26.79
CA SER A 102 45.90 40.64 -25.58
C SER A 102 47.16 39.77 -25.53
N GLY A 103 47.71 39.42 -26.68
CA GLY A 103 49.00 38.73 -26.79
C GLY A 103 48.94 37.24 -27.09
N GLY A 104 47.82 36.73 -27.52
CA GLY A 104 47.67 35.33 -27.98
C GLY A 104 48.05 34.31 -26.88
N ALA A 105 49.10 33.53 -27.12
CA ALA A 105 49.57 32.48 -26.17
C ALA A 105 50.09 33.04 -24.83
N THR A 106 50.34 34.31 -24.70
CA THR A 106 50.74 34.95 -23.40
C THR A 106 49.59 35.66 -22.72
N SER A 107 48.38 35.51 -23.23
CA SER A 107 47.20 36.22 -22.74
C SER A 107 46.74 35.72 -21.37
N ALA A 108 46.51 36.64 -20.44
CA ALA A 108 45.89 36.36 -19.13
C ALA A 108 44.43 35.92 -19.20
N TYR A 109 43.81 35.97 -20.39
CA TYR A 109 42.40 35.53 -20.60
C TYR A 109 42.23 34.05 -20.92
N ILE A 110 43.30 33.30 -21.21
CA ILE A 110 43.24 31.85 -21.53
C ILE A 110 42.51 31.05 -20.44
N PRO A 111 42.81 31.23 -19.12
CA PRO A 111 42.07 30.60 -18.05
C PRO A 111 40.56 30.87 -18.04
N GLY A 112 40.17 32.06 -18.57
CA GLY A 112 38.77 32.47 -18.69
C GLY A 112 38.00 31.61 -19.71
N VAL A 113 38.61 31.20 -20.82
CA VAL A 113 38.02 30.26 -21.79
C VAL A 113 37.78 28.92 -21.14
N ILE A 114 38.77 28.41 -20.38
CA ILE A 114 38.68 27.14 -19.67
C ILE A 114 37.54 27.19 -18.66
N LEU A 115 37.58 28.18 -17.76
CA LEU A 115 36.61 28.34 -16.69
C LEU A 115 35.17 28.41 -17.23
N THR A 116 34.93 29.21 -18.27
CA THR A 116 33.62 29.41 -18.87
C THR A 116 33.09 28.11 -19.49
N THR A 117 33.96 27.40 -20.24
CA THR A 117 33.55 26.20 -20.94
C THR A 117 33.28 25.04 -19.96
N VAL A 118 34.19 24.78 -19.03
CA VAL A 118 34.02 23.72 -18.01
C VAL A 118 32.80 23.99 -17.14
N THR A 119 32.68 25.24 -16.62
CA THR A 119 31.54 25.63 -15.80
C THR A 119 30.23 25.56 -16.59
N GLY A 120 30.21 26.00 -17.83
CA GLY A 120 29.03 25.93 -18.69
C GLY A 120 28.57 24.51 -18.96
N ILE A 121 29.48 23.60 -19.30
CA ILE A 121 29.16 22.18 -19.53
C ILE A 121 28.58 21.54 -18.26
N SER A 122 29.20 21.77 -17.11
CA SER A 122 28.79 21.20 -15.82
C SER A 122 27.48 21.83 -15.30
N LEU A 123 27.37 23.17 -15.34
CA LEU A 123 26.21 23.88 -14.82
C LEU A 123 24.92 23.55 -15.57
N PHE A 124 24.98 23.52 -16.91
CA PHE A 124 23.83 23.20 -17.75
C PHE A 124 23.64 21.70 -17.97
N LYS A 125 24.53 20.86 -17.41
CA LYS A 125 24.46 19.40 -17.57
C LYS A 125 24.23 18.96 -19.03
N LEU A 126 25.03 19.49 -19.94
CA LEU A 126 24.89 19.22 -21.38
C LEU A 126 25.06 17.71 -21.66
N THR A 127 24.39 17.19 -22.69
CA THR A 127 24.61 15.80 -23.12
C THR A 127 26.05 15.61 -23.62
N GLY A 128 26.56 14.38 -23.52
CA GLY A 128 27.94 14.09 -23.94
C GLY A 128 28.27 14.64 -25.37
N ARG A 129 27.39 14.42 -26.34
CA ARG A 129 27.57 14.96 -27.71
C ARG A 129 27.61 16.48 -27.76
N MET A 130 26.73 17.16 -27.02
CA MET A 130 26.72 18.62 -26.92
C MET A 130 27.94 19.16 -26.19
N ALA A 131 28.38 18.48 -25.11
CA ALA A 131 29.57 18.87 -24.40
C ALA A 131 30.83 18.80 -25.29
N VAL A 132 30.97 17.73 -26.09
CA VAL A 132 32.04 17.63 -27.12
C VAL A 132 31.96 18.77 -28.12
N SER A 133 30.79 19.02 -28.70
CA SER A 133 30.63 20.09 -29.68
C SER A 133 30.94 21.46 -29.09
N VAL A 134 30.48 21.74 -27.84
CA VAL A 134 30.78 22.99 -27.15
C VAL A 134 32.28 23.14 -26.89
N SER A 135 32.96 22.09 -26.45
CA SER A 135 34.40 22.09 -26.22
C SER A 135 35.17 22.40 -27.52
N ILE A 136 34.83 21.73 -28.62
CA ILE A 136 35.47 21.97 -29.94
C ILE A 136 35.24 23.40 -30.39
N LEU A 137 34.02 23.91 -30.30
CA LEU A 137 33.67 25.25 -30.75
C LEU A 137 34.23 26.38 -29.87
N ALA A 138 34.50 26.12 -28.58
CA ALA A 138 35.09 27.09 -27.66
C ALA A 138 36.61 27.02 -27.64
N TYR A 139 37.21 25.82 -27.58
CA TYR A 139 38.66 25.65 -27.46
C TYR A 139 39.37 25.63 -28.81
N GLY A 140 38.73 25.15 -29.90
CA GLY A 140 39.33 25.11 -31.22
C GLY A 140 39.88 26.45 -31.67
N PRO A 141 39.08 27.54 -31.70
CA PRO A 141 39.57 28.88 -32.00
C PRO A 141 40.67 29.35 -31.07
N CYS A 142 40.61 29.05 -29.76
CA CYS A 142 41.65 29.39 -28.80
C CYS A 142 42.97 28.72 -29.16
N ILE A 143 42.96 27.43 -29.45
CA ILE A 143 44.14 26.64 -29.86
C ILE A 143 44.72 27.20 -31.14
N ALA A 144 43.88 27.56 -32.10
CA ALA A 144 44.36 28.21 -33.35
C ALA A 144 45.04 29.55 -33.08
N ILE A 145 44.45 30.42 -32.25
CA ILE A 145 45.06 31.70 -31.86
C ILE A 145 46.42 31.48 -31.19
N ILE A 146 46.53 30.53 -30.27
CA ILE A 146 47.76 30.19 -29.59
C ILE A 146 48.83 29.67 -30.55
N ALA A 147 48.44 28.74 -31.45
CA ALA A 147 49.36 28.12 -32.43
C ALA A 147 49.98 29.12 -33.40
N PHE A 148 49.19 30.13 -33.82
CA PHE A 148 49.65 31.14 -34.78
C PHE A 148 50.13 32.45 -34.12
N SER A 149 50.31 32.52 -32.78
CA SER A 149 50.76 33.70 -32.07
C SER A 149 52.21 34.07 -32.47
N PRO A 150 52.47 35.27 -33.02
CA PRO A 150 53.82 35.67 -33.43
C PRO A 150 54.71 35.97 -32.22
N GLY A 151 56.01 35.67 -32.35
CA GLY A 151 57.03 36.01 -31.33
C GLY A 151 56.99 35.16 -30.03
N VAL A 152 56.12 34.15 -29.96
CA VAL A 152 56.00 33.26 -28.81
C VAL A 152 56.78 31.98 -29.04
N PRO A 153 57.59 31.50 -28.03
CA PRO A 153 58.29 30.23 -28.15
C PRO A 153 57.33 29.05 -28.43
N TRP A 154 57.75 28.09 -29.26
CA TRP A 154 56.88 26.94 -29.61
C TRP A 154 56.57 26.07 -28.41
N GLU A 155 57.45 25.95 -27.42
CA GLU A 155 57.24 25.22 -26.17
C GLU A 155 56.03 25.77 -25.40
N LEU A 156 55.90 27.09 -25.29
CA LEU A 156 54.77 27.71 -24.60
C LEU A 156 53.46 27.50 -25.35
N ARG A 157 53.46 27.58 -26.69
CA ARG A 157 52.27 27.27 -27.52
C ARG A 157 51.84 25.83 -27.35
N LEU A 158 52.79 24.92 -27.25
CA LEU A 158 52.50 23.49 -27.03
C LEU A 158 51.91 23.23 -25.64
N VAL A 159 52.48 23.86 -24.60
CA VAL A 159 51.95 23.71 -23.21
C VAL A 159 50.54 24.26 -23.12
N GLU A 160 50.27 25.45 -23.61
CA GLU A 160 48.91 26.05 -23.55
C GLU A 160 47.90 25.25 -24.36
N SER A 161 48.27 24.79 -25.57
CA SER A 161 47.40 23.93 -26.37
C SER A 161 47.15 22.58 -25.70
N ALA A 162 48.16 21.96 -25.11
CA ALA A 162 48.02 20.71 -24.37
C ALA A 162 47.13 20.87 -23.11
N LEU A 163 47.23 22.02 -22.41
CA LEU A 163 46.36 22.36 -21.32
C LEU A 163 44.88 22.40 -21.71
N LEU A 164 44.56 23.08 -22.81
CA LEU A 164 43.18 23.15 -23.34
C LEU A 164 42.65 21.78 -23.75
N VAL A 165 43.45 20.95 -24.39
CA VAL A 165 43.08 19.56 -24.73
C VAL A 165 42.87 18.74 -23.48
N GLY A 166 43.78 18.85 -22.47
CA GLY A 166 43.63 18.16 -21.18
C GLY A 166 42.37 18.58 -20.43
N MET A 167 42.04 19.89 -20.46
CA MET A 167 40.80 20.39 -19.81
C MET A 167 39.55 19.94 -20.56
N THR A 168 39.65 19.73 -21.88
CA THR A 168 38.55 19.12 -22.65
C THR A 168 38.33 17.67 -22.19
N ALA A 169 39.38 16.88 -22.09
CA ALA A 169 39.30 15.50 -21.63
C ALA A 169 38.74 15.44 -20.19
N LEU A 170 39.20 16.31 -19.29
CA LEU A 170 38.70 16.38 -17.92
C LEU A 170 37.21 16.74 -17.87
N SER A 171 36.77 17.67 -18.69
CA SER A 171 35.35 18.03 -18.81
C SER A 171 34.49 16.85 -19.24
N MET A 172 34.98 15.97 -20.11
CA MET A 172 34.31 14.76 -20.55
C MET A 172 34.23 13.73 -19.43
N ILE A 173 35.31 13.53 -18.67
CA ILE A 173 35.31 12.62 -17.51
C ILE A 173 34.27 13.07 -16.45
N PHE A 174 34.30 14.35 -16.07
CA PHE A 174 33.30 14.88 -15.15
C PHE A 174 31.87 14.69 -15.68
N ARG A 175 31.68 14.87 -16.98
CA ARG A 175 30.35 14.68 -17.57
C ARG A 175 29.91 13.23 -17.53
N GLU A 176 30.77 12.27 -17.76
CA GLU A 176 30.42 10.83 -17.66
C GLU A 176 30.06 10.44 -16.24
N THR A 177 30.83 10.89 -15.24
CA THR A 177 30.49 10.64 -13.83
C THR A 177 29.15 11.23 -13.44
N ASP A 178 28.81 12.43 -13.93
CA ASP A 178 27.49 13.04 -13.73
C ASP A 178 26.35 12.20 -14.38
N VAL A 179 26.58 11.64 -15.57
CA VAL A 179 25.57 10.77 -16.23
C VAL A 179 25.33 9.50 -15.45
N ILE A 180 26.41 8.88 -14.98
CA ILE A 180 26.31 7.67 -14.15
C ILE A 180 25.57 7.97 -12.86
N SER A 181 25.95 9.03 -12.15
CA SER A 181 25.28 9.47 -10.91
C SER A 181 23.79 9.77 -11.15
N ASP A 182 23.44 10.48 -12.21
CA ASP A 182 22.06 10.79 -12.56
C ASP A 182 21.26 9.52 -12.89
N SER A 183 21.87 8.52 -13.52
CA SER A 183 21.22 7.24 -13.85
C SER A 183 20.96 6.40 -12.60
N ILE A 184 21.94 6.30 -11.69
CA ILE A 184 21.80 5.62 -10.41
C ILE A 184 20.70 6.29 -9.58
N TRP A 185 20.73 7.62 -9.48
CA TRP A 185 19.71 8.36 -8.73
C TRP A 185 18.31 8.16 -9.32
N ALA A 186 18.18 8.13 -10.65
CA ALA A 186 16.90 7.91 -11.31
C ALA A 186 16.34 6.51 -11.02
N THR A 187 17.17 5.48 -11.12
CA THR A 187 16.77 4.09 -10.83
C THR A 187 16.36 3.92 -9.38
N THR A 188 17.19 4.38 -8.44
CA THR A 188 16.90 4.32 -7.00
C THR A 188 15.59 5.04 -6.66
N ARG A 189 15.38 6.25 -7.21
CA ARG A 189 14.14 7.01 -6.97
C ARG A 189 12.91 6.30 -7.51
N MET A 190 13.01 5.71 -8.69
CA MET A 190 11.90 4.98 -9.30
C MET A 190 11.57 3.69 -8.52
N ASP A 191 12.57 3.00 -8.00
CA ASP A 191 12.38 1.81 -7.17
C ASP A 191 11.75 2.16 -5.83
N MET A 192 12.19 3.23 -5.18
CA MET A 192 11.55 3.76 -3.96
C MET A 192 10.09 4.16 -4.20
N ASP A 193 9.79 4.87 -5.30
CA ASP A 193 8.40 5.25 -5.62
C ASP A 193 7.53 4.01 -5.89
N LYS A 194 8.09 2.97 -6.48
CA LYS A 194 7.41 1.68 -6.69
C LYS A 194 7.14 0.99 -5.36
N GLU A 195 8.13 0.90 -4.50
CA GLU A 195 8.01 0.31 -3.17
C GLU A 195 6.98 1.04 -2.30
N LEU A 196 7.03 2.38 -2.27
CA LEU A 196 6.03 3.19 -1.58
C LEU A 196 4.60 2.97 -2.10
N ARG A 197 4.42 2.81 -3.41
CA ARG A 197 3.10 2.47 -3.97
C ARG A 197 2.64 1.09 -3.53
N MET A 198 3.54 0.12 -3.51
CA MET A 198 3.22 -1.24 -3.03
C MET A 198 2.85 -1.22 -1.55
N LEU A 199 3.62 -0.54 -0.70
CA LEU A 199 3.33 -0.39 0.73
C LEU A 199 1.97 0.29 0.95
N ARG A 200 1.70 1.41 0.28
CA ARG A 200 0.39 2.11 0.37
C ARG A 200 -0.75 1.23 -0.08
N ARG A 201 -0.57 0.46 -1.16
CA ARG A 201 -1.59 -0.50 -1.64
C ARG A 201 -1.85 -1.59 -0.60
N THR A 202 -0.80 -2.17 -0.03
CA THR A 202 -0.91 -3.22 0.99
C THR A 202 -1.58 -2.69 2.26
N GLU A 203 -1.21 -1.50 2.70
CA GLU A 203 -1.82 -0.87 3.87
C GLU A 203 -3.29 -0.50 3.63
N PHE A 204 -3.62 0.02 2.45
CA PHE A 204 -4.99 0.26 2.04
C PHE A 204 -5.82 -1.03 2.07
N LEU A 205 -5.30 -2.12 1.49
CA LEU A 205 -5.98 -3.40 1.50
C LEU A 205 -6.17 -3.94 2.93
N LYS A 206 -5.18 -3.76 3.82
CA LYS A 206 -5.29 -4.18 5.23
C LYS A 206 -6.40 -3.45 5.98
N ARG A 207 -6.59 -2.17 5.72
CA ARG A 207 -7.58 -1.33 6.44
C ARG A 207 -9.01 -1.52 5.94
N HIS A 208 -9.19 -1.86 4.67
CA HIS A 208 -10.51 -1.83 4.03
C HIS A 208 -11.07 -3.21 3.66
N PHE A 209 -10.27 -4.27 3.79
CA PHE A 209 -10.69 -5.60 3.35
C PHE A 209 -10.46 -6.67 4.41
N PRO A 210 -11.42 -7.58 4.60
CA PRO A 210 -11.22 -8.80 5.39
C PRO A 210 -10.00 -9.59 4.90
N ALA A 211 -9.33 -10.29 5.82
CA ALA A 211 -8.06 -10.98 5.52
C ALA A 211 -8.18 -11.99 4.35
N GLN A 212 -9.28 -12.71 4.29
CA GLN A 212 -9.54 -13.71 3.25
C GLN A 212 -9.76 -13.05 1.88
N ILE A 213 -10.49 -11.93 1.83
CA ILE A 213 -10.72 -11.15 0.60
C ILE A 213 -9.40 -10.55 0.12
N ARG A 214 -8.59 -10.00 1.03
CA ARG A 214 -7.29 -9.43 0.71
C ARG A 214 -6.36 -10.43 0.03
N LYS A 215 -6.21 -11.64 0.58
CA LYS A 215 -5.40 -12.71 -0.02
C LYS A 215 -5.80 -13.00 -1.46
N ARG A 216 -7.10 -13.00 -1.75
CA ARG A 216 -7.62 -13.26 -3.10
C ARG A 216 -7.47 -12.07 -4.05
N ILE A 217 -7.52 -10.84 -3.55
CA ILE A 217 -7.17 -9.63 -4.34
C ILE A 217 -5.68 -9.65 -4.72
N GLU A 218 -4.82 -10.00 -3.77
CA GLU A 218 -3.36 -10.08 -3.98
C GLU A 218 -2.99 -11.18 -4.98
N SER A 219 -3.68 -12.32 -4.94
CA SER A 219 -3.50 -13.41 -5.90
C SER A 219 -4.15 -13.16 -7.27
N GLY A 220 -4.92 -12.08 -7.42
CA GLY A 220 -5.65 -11.78 -8.67
C GLY A 220 -6.89 -12.63 -8.89
N SER A 221 -7.29 -13.47 -7.92
CA SER A 221 -8.47 -14.35 -8.02
C SER A 221 -9.78 -13.68 -7.60
N PHE A 222 -9.75 -12.39 -7.25
CA PHE A 222 -10.94 -11.64 -6.83
C PHE A 222 -11.02 -10.30 -7.54
N ASP A 223 -12.14 -10.07 -8.27
CA ASP A 223 -12.45 -8.79 -8.90
C ASP A 223 -13.31 -7.94 -7.96
N ILE A 224 -12.74 -6.83 -7.49
CA ILE A 224 -13.38 -5.87 -6.58
C ILE A 224 -14.65 -5.24 -7.19
N ARG A 225 -14.75 -5.17 -8.51
CA ARG A 225 -15.87 -4.54 -9.21
C ARG A 225 -17.10 -5.44 -9.31
N GLN A 226 -16.92 -6.74 -9.10
CA GLN A 226 -17.96 -7.72 -9.31
C GLN A 226 -18.82 -7.88 -8.05
N LYS A 227 -20.12 -7.59 -8.16
CA LYS A 227 -21.11 -7.96 -7.15
C LYS A 227 -21.49 -9.43 -7.37
N ARG A 228 -21.48 -10.19 -6.30
CA ARG A 228 -21.82 -11.61 -6.36
C ARG A 228 -23.14 -11.89 -5.65
N VAL A 229 -24.08 -12.44 -6.37
CA VAL A 229 -25.28 -13.03 -5.77
C VAL A 229 -24.93 -14.41 -5.23
N VAL A 230 -25.17 -14.61 -3.94
CA VAL A 230 -24.99 -15.91 -3.26
C VAL A 230 -26.36 -16.41 -2.84
N THR A 231 -26.82 -17.48 -3.44
CA THR A 231 -28.19 -18.01 -3.24
C THR A 231 -28.39 -18.62 -1.86
N THR A 232 -27.32 -19.18 -1.29
CA THR A 232 -27.30 -19.87 0.01
C THR A 232 -26.24 -19.27 0.93
N ALA A 233 -26.20 -17.94 1.05
CA ALA A 233 -25.27 -17.28 1.95
C ALA A 233 -25.59 -17.62 3.39
N VAL A 234 -24.57 -17.99 4.15
CA VAL A 234 -24.65 -18.21 5.61
C VAL A 234 -24.15 -16.96 6.28
N VAL A 235 -25.10 -16.17 6.80
CA VAL A 235 -24.86 -14.86 7.42
C VAL A 235 -25.05 -14.98 8.91
N GLY A 236 -24.09 -14.48 9.69
CA GLY A 236 -24.16 -14.49 11.14
C GLY A 236 -23.87 -13.14 11.78
N PHE A 237 -24.45 -12.95 12.94
CA PHE A 237 -24.15 -11.86 13.87
C PHE A 237 -23.63 -12.43 15.18
N ALA A 238 -22.67 -11.75 15.76
CA ALA A 238 -22.22 -11.97 17.14
C ALA A 238 -22.19 -10.64 17.88
N ASP A 239 -22.71 -10.60 19.09
CA ASP A 239 -22.95 -9.36 19.84
C ASP A 239 -22.82 -9.59 21.34
N ILE A 240 -22.48 -8.56 22.13
CA ILE A 240 -22.45 -8.62 23.59
C ILE A 240 -23.87 -8.45 24.14
N SER A 241 -24.32 -9.37 24.97
CA SER A 241 -25.61 -9.21 25.61
C SER A 241 -25.58 -8.10 26.65
N SER A 242 -26.68 -7.32 26.74
CA SER A 242 -26.85 -6.25 27.75
C SER A 242 -25.76 -5.16 27.70
N SER A 243 -25.07 -4.98 26.57
CA SER A 243 -24.00 -3.98 26.41
C SER A 243 -24.43 -2.55 26.77
N THR A 244 -25.66 -2.15 26.42
CA THR A 244 -26.22 -0.84 26.79
C THR A 244 -26.41 -0.69 28.29
N ALA A 245 -26.85 -1.76 28.97
CA ALA A 245 -26.99 -1.73 30.42
C ALA A 245 -25.63 -1.65 31.14
N ILE A 246 -24.63 -2.32 30.62
CA ILE A 246 -23.23 -2.23 31.06
C ILE A 246 -22.70 -0.82 30.87
N ALA A 247 -22.84 -0.25 29.70
CA ALA A 247 -22.36 1.10 29.36
C ALA A 247 -22.95 2.19 30.27
N ASN A 248 -24.16 1.98 30.82
CA ASN A 248 -24.78 2.91 31.76
C ASN A 248 -24.22 2.79 33.21
N GLN A 249 -23.45 1.75 33.52
CA GLN A 249 -22.93 1.48 34.86
C GLN A 249 -21.44 1.80 35.01
N ILE A 250 -20.72 1.99 33.90
CA ILE A 250 -19.28 2.20 33.85
C ILE A 250 -18.92 3.48 33.08
N ASP A 251 -17.69 3.94 33.25
CA ASP A 251 -17.22 5.10 32.49
C ASP A 251 -17.00 4.76 30.99
N LEU A 252 -17.00 5.79 30.15
CA LEU A 252 -16.92 5.67 28.69
C LEU A 252 -15.61 5.01 28.22
N GLN A 253 -14.49 5.21 28.91
CA GLN A 253 -13.21 4.61 28.52
C GLN A 253 -13.21 3.11 28.82
N THR A 254 -13.79 2.71 29.94
CA THR A 254 -13.95 1.29 30.31
C THR A 254 -14.93 0.59 29.36
N ASP A 255 -16.05 1.22 28.99
CA ASP A 255 -16.99 0.67 28.01
C ASP A 255 -16.31 0.46 26.64
N TRP A 256 -15.56 1.48 26.18
CA TRP A 256 -14.78 1.36 24.94
C TRP A 256 -13.79 0.19 25.00
N TYR A 257 -13.03 0.09 26.09
CA TYR A 257 -12.03 -0.97 26.26
C TYR A 257 -12.64 -2.38 26.22
N ILE A 258 -13.82 -2.58 26.86
CA ILE A 258 -14.53 -3.86 26.84
C ILE A 258 -14.95 -4.23 25.42
N LYS A 259 -15.58 -3.29 24.71
CA LYS A 259 -16.05 -3.49 23.34
C LYS A 259 -14.88 -3.75 22.38
N GLU A 260 -13.81 -2.99 22.49
CA GLU A 260 -12.60 -3.17 21.68
C GLU A 260 -11.95 -4.53 21.96
N ALA A 261 -11.79 -4.92 23.21
CA ALA A 261 -11.22 -6.22 23.59
C ALA A 261 -12.08 -7.39 23.06
N PHE A 262 -13.40 -7.29 23.20
CA PHE A 262 -14.33 -8.28 22.65
C PHE A 262 -14.24 -8.35 21.11
N LEU A 263 -14.34 -7.23 20.43
CA LEU A 263 -14.32 -7.21 18.97
C LEU A 263 -12.99 -7.74 18.41
N ASN A 264 -11.86 -7.36 19.01
CA ASN A 264 -10.55 -7.87 18.62
C ASN A 264 -10.45 -9.39 18.82
N MET A 265 -10.84 -9.90 19.97
CA MET A 265 -10.85 -11.32 20.28
C MET A 265 -11.78 -12.10 19.34
N ALA A 266 -13.04 -11.65 19.21
CA ALA A 266 -14.07 -12.35 18.47
C ALA A 266 -13.82 -12.34 16.96
N THR A 267 -13.32 -11.24 16.40
CA THR A 267 -12.97 -11.14 14.97
C THR A 267 -11.69 -11.89 14.62
N SER A 268 -10.72 -11.99 15.56
CA SER A 268 -9.56 -12.88 15.41
C SER A 268 -10.02 -14.32 15.31
N ARG A 269 -10.83 -14.77 16.26
CA ARG A 269 -11.40 -16.13 16.28
C ARG A 269 -12.19 -16.43 15.02
N ALA A 270 -13.06 -15.51 14.58
CA ALA A 270 -13.81 -15.66 13.34
C ALA A 270 -12.88 -15.84 12.11
N THR A 271 -11.82 -15.05 12.03
CA THR A 271 -10.83 -15.12 10.96
C THR A 271 -10.04 -16.43 10.97
N GLU A 272 -9.64 -16.91 12.15
CA GLU A 272 -8.96 -18.21 12.34
C GLU A 272 -9.84 -19.38 11.90
N CYS A 273 -11.14 -19.30 12.17
CA CYS A 273 -12.13 -20.29 11.71
C CYS A 273 -12.56 -20.09 10.23
N GLY A 274 -11.90 -19.24 9.47
CA GLY A 274 -12.21 -19.05 8.05
C GLY A 274 -13.47 -18.22 7.74
N LEU A 275 -14.10 -17.61 8.76
CA LEU A 275 -15.25 -16.74 8.57
C LEU A 275 -14.83 -15.37 8.04
N VAL A 276 -15.62 -14.80 7.13
CA VAL A 276 -15.36 -13.48 6.56
C VAL A 276 -16.05 -12.42 7.39
N VAL A 277 -15.31 -11.72 8.23
CA VAL A 277 -15.83 -10.56 9.00
C VAL A 277 -16.03 -9.39 8.05
N LEU A 278 -17.24 -8.81 8.03
CA LEU A 278 -17.63 -7.78 7.08
C LEU A 278 -17.65 -6.38 7.69
N THR A 279 -18.36 -6.21 8.81
CA THR A 279 -18.51 -4.91 9.46
C THR A 279 -18.80 -5.09 10.95
N HIS A 280 -18.40 -4.10 11.72
CA HIS A 280 -18.75 -3.98 13.13
C HIS A 280 -20.03 -3.17 13.29
N THR A 281 -20.87 -3.56 14.23
CA THR A 281 -22.18 -2.96 14.50
C THR A 281 -22.25 -2.40 15.92
N GLY A 282 -21.25 -1.60 16.30
CA GLY A 282 -21.09 -1.09 17.64
C GLY A 282 -20.40 -2.09 18.56
N ASP A 283 -21.14 -2.89 19.27
CA ASP A 283 -20.69 -3.93 20.23
C ASP A 283 -20.72 -5.36 19.66
N GLY A 284 -21.03 -5.48 18.35
CA GLY A 284 -21.07 -6.73 17.63
C GLY A 284 -20.47 -6.66 16.25
N PHE A 285 -20.56 -7.73 15.49
CA PHE A 285 -20.11 -7.78 14.10
C PHE A 285 -20.91 -8.75 13.24
N LEU A 286 -20.89 -8.46 11.95
CA LEU A 286 -21.51 -9.23 10.88
C LEU A 286 -20.45 -10.07 10.18
N PHE A 287 -20.74 -11.35 9.91
CA PHE A 287 -19.85 -12.26 9.22
C PHE A 287 -20.56 -13.16 8.21
N LEU A 288 -19.77 -13.72 7.27
CA LEU A 288 -20.17 -14.76 6.32
C LEU A 288 -19.36 -16.04 6.59
N ALA A 289 -20.03 -17.19 6.63
CA ALA A 289 -19.38 -18.47 6.90
C ALA A 289 -19.00 -19.25 5.63
N ASN A 290 -19.79 -19.16 4.55
CA ASN A 290 -19.63 -20.01 3.35
C ASN A 290 -19.34 -19.22 2.06
N TYR A 291 -18.76 -18.03 2.15
CA TYR A 291 -18.62 -17.13 0.99
C TYR A 291 -17.74 -17.71 -0.13
N PHE A 292 -16.72 -18.46 0.22
CA PHE A 292 -15.78 -19.02 -0.75
C PHE A 292 -16.13 -20.43 -1.22
N GLY A 293 -17.22 -21.01 -0.72
CA GLY A 293 -17.65 -22.36 -1.07
C GLY A 293 -16.81 -23.46 -0.40
N ASP A 294 -16.17 -23.13 0.72
CA ASP A 294 -15.44 -24.12 1.52
C ASP A 294 -16.43 -25.14 2.07
N GLU A 295 -16.22 -26.41 1.80
CA GLU A 295 -17.09 -27.51 2.25
C GLU A 295 -17.04 -27.70 3.77
N GLU A 296 -15.96 -27.24 4.41
CA GLU A 296 -15.74 -27.30 5.86
C GLU A 296 -16.44 -26.19 6.67
N TRP A 297 -17.14 -25.26 5.99
CA TRP A 297 -17.78 -24.14 6.69
C TRP A 297 -18.72 -24.55 7.87
N PRO A 298 -19.43 -25.71 7.86
CA PRO A 298 -20.24 -26.12 8.99
C PRO A 298 -19.40 -26.35 10.26
N TYR A 299 -18.29 -27.06 10.11
CA TYR A 299 -17.36 -27.33 11.22
C TYR A 299 -16.66 -26.05 11.70
N ASN A 300 -16.26 -25.21 10.77
CA ASN A 300 -15.63 -23.91 11.06
C ASN A 300 -16.57 -23.01 11.84
N LEU A 301 -17.85 -22.98 11.51
CA LEU A 301 -18.86 -22.19 12.21
C LEU A 301 -19.08 -22.72 13.65
N ILE A 302 -19.13 -24.03 13.85
CA ILE A 302 -19.25 -24.64 15.17
C ILE A 302 -18.02 -24.35 16.01
N SER A 303 -16.82 -24.57 15.46
CA SER A 303 -15.55 -24.27 16.12
C SER A 303 -15.44 -22.79 16.52
N PHE A 304 -15.97 -21.91 15.69
CA PHE A 304 -16.06 -20.50 16.00
C PHE A 304 -16.90 -20.25 17.25
N TYR A 305 -18.10 -20.82 17.33
CA TYR A 305 -18.99 -20.61 18.50
C TYR A 305 -18.42 -21.21 19.78
N GLU A 306 -17.88 -22.41 19.73
CA GLU A 306 -17.26 -23.05 20.90
C GLU A 306 -16.03 -22.23 21.37
N GLY A 307 -15.16 -21.85 20.46
CA GLY A 307 -13.99 -21.03 20.78
C GLY A 307 -14.36 -19.63 21.27
N LEU A 308 -15.34 -18.99 20.66
CA LEU A 308 -15.80 -17.66 21.05
C LEU A 308 -16.32 -17.63 22.48
N GLN A 309 -17.07 -18.65 22.91
CA GLN A 309 -17.57 -18.75 24.29
C GLN A 309 -16.43 -18.89 25.31
N LEU A 310 -15.45 -19.76 25.01
CA LEU A 310 -14.28 -19.96 25.87
C LEU A 310 -13.43 -18.69 25.99
N ASP A 311 -13.18 -18.03 24.86
CA ASP A 311 -12.40 -16.79 24.83
C ASP A 311 -13.10 -15.66 25.57
N PHE A 312 -14.45 -15.59 25.47
CA PHE A 312 -15.21 -14.58 26.17
C PHE A 312 -15.23 -14.81 27.70
N ASP A 313 -15.33 -16.05 28.14
CA ASP A 313 -15.23 -16.40 29.56
C ASP A 313 -13.85 -16.04 30.13
N ALA A 314 -12.79 -16.26 29.37
CA ALA A 314 -11.43 -15.83 29.73
C ALA A 314 -11.33 -14.30 29.78
N LEU A 315 -11.92 -13.59 28.78
CA LEU A 315 -11.99 -12.12 28.76
C LEU A 315 -12.73 -11.58 29.99
N LYS A 316 -13.90 -12.13 30.33
CA LYS A 316 -14.66 -11.76 31.54
C LYS A 316 -13.83 -11.90 32.81
N GLN A 317 -13.11 -13.02 32.97
CA GLN A 317 -12.22 -13.22 34.11
C GLN A 317 -11.11 -12.17 34.17
N SER A 318 -10.51 -11.82 33.05
CA SER A 318 -9.47 -10.77 32.98
C SER A 318 -10.00 -9.38 33.35
N LEU A 319 -11.27 -9.11 33.03
CA LEU A 319 -11.93 -7.83 33.29
C LEU A 319 -12.49 -7.74 34.73
N LYS A 320 -12.74 -8.86 35.41
CA LYS A 320 -13.36 -8.94 36.73
C LYS A 320 -12.68 -8.04 37.77
N ALA A 321 -11.36 -7.98 37.76
CA ALA A 321 -10.59 -7.13 38.67
C ALA A 321 -10.82 -5.63 38.44
N ARG A 322 -11.26 -5.24 37.26
CA ARG A 322 -11.39 -3.84 36.81
C ARG A 322 -12.83 -3.32 36.89
N ILE A 323 -13.80 -4.18 36.62
CA ILE A 323 -15.22 -3.82 36.48
C ILE A 323 -16.18 -4.61 37.36
N GLY A 324 -15.65 -5.50 38.21
CA GLY A 324 -16.49 -6.40 39.06
C GLY A 324 -17.11 -7.55 38.25
N ASP A 325 -18.06 -8.24 38.90
CA ASP A 325 -18.84 -9.29 38.23
C ASP A 325 -19.97 -8.65 37.40
N ILE A 326 -19.85 -8.73 36.11
CA ILE A 326 -20.88 -8.29 35.15
C ILE A 326 -21.61 -9.51 34.61
N GLU A 327 -22.92 -9.53 34.80
CA GLU A 327 -23.80 -10.52 34.15
C GLU A 327 -23.95 -10.17 32.66
N THR A 328 -23.09 -10.72 31.83
CA THR A 328 -23.13 -10.59 30.38
C THR A 328 -22.72 -11.89 29.70
N GLY A 329 -23.12 -12.04 28.48
CA GLY A 329 -22.80 -13.18 27.62
C GLY A 329 -22.71 -12.77 26.18
N ILE A 330 -22.45 -13.71 25.32
CA ILE A 330 -22.46 -13.49 23.86
C ILE A 330 -23.80 -13.91 23.30
N LYS A 331 -24.37 -13.10 22.43
CA LYS A 331 -25.52 -13.47 21.59
C LYS A 331 -25.03 -13.72 20.19
N CYS A 332 -25.42 -14.84 19.63
CA CYS A 332 -25.13 -15.15 18.25
C CYS A 332 -26.40 -15.54 17.50
N ALA A 333 -26.45 -15.18 16.23
CA ALA A 333 -27.49 -15.70 15.35
C ALA A 333 -26.96 -15.94 13.97
N VAL A 334 -27.54 -16.93 13.28
CA VAL A 334 -27.18 -17.28 11.92
C VAL A 334 -28.43 -17.58 11.09
N ALA A 335 -28.42 -17.08 9.87
CA ALA A 335 -29.45 -17.41 8.88
C ALA A 335 -28.80 -17.79 7.54
N MET A 336 -29.50 -18.67 6.82
CA MET A 336 -29.11 -19.09 5.48
C MET A 336 -30.16 -18.62 4.45
N GLY A 337 -29.70 -18.02 3.37
CA GLY A 337 -30.57 -17.58 2.30
C GLY A 337 -29.87 -16.72 1.25
N PRO A 338 -30.63 -16.15 0.31
CA PRO A 338 -30.05 -15.33 -0.75
C PRO A 338 -29.51 -14.03 -0.19
N ALA A 339 -28.33 -13.64 -0.69
CA ALA A 339 -27.66 -12.38 -0.36
C ALA A 339 -26.86 -11.85 -1.54
N LEU A 340 -26.70 -10.54 -1.60
CA LEU A 340 -25.80 -9.85 -2.50
C LEU A 340 -24.55 -9.43 -1.73
N VAL A 341 -23.40 -9.90 -2.17
CA VAL A 341 -22.11 -9.58 -1.55
C VAL A 341 -21.29 -8.71 -2.49
N GLY A 342 -20.73 -7.63 -1.99
CA GLY A 342 -19.95 -6.72 -2.80
C GLY A 342 -19.60 -5.41 -2.10
N PHE A 343 -19.09 -4.45 -2.89
CA PHE A 343 -18.75 -3.12 -2.40
C PHE A 343 -19.93 -2.17 -2.51
N ILE A 344 -20.17 -1.40 -1.47
CA ILE A 344 -21.16 -0.36 -1.40
C ILE A 344 -20.53 0.93 -0.87
N GLY A 345 -20.84 2.06 -1.49
CA GLY A 345 -20.34 3.38 -1.15
C GLY A 345 -19.73 4.08 -2.36
N TYR A 346 -19.71 5.41 -2.34
CA TYR A 346 -19.13 6.24 -3.39
C TYR A 346 -17.70 6.68 -3.01
N ASP A 347 -17.54 7.44 -1.95
CA ASP A 347 -16.23 7.90 -1.47
C ASP A 347 -15.55 6.90 -0.54
N GLN A 348 -16.35 6.25 0.30
CA GLN A 348 -15.90 5.16 1.18
C GLN A 348 -16.65 3.89 0.80
N ALA A 349 -15.96 3.00 0.12
CA ALA A 349 -16.53 1.71 -0.27
C ALA A 349 -16.21 0.66 0.79
N TYR A 350 -17.26 -0.01 1.28
CA TYR A 350 -17.17 -1.08 2.25
C TYR A 350 -17.57 -2.40 1.60
N PHE A 351 -16.79 -3.45 1.85
CA PHE A 351 -17.16 -4.80 1.49
C PHE A 351 -18.20 -5.31 2.47
N THR A 352 -19.40 -5.61 1.98
CA THR A 352 -20.53 -5.98 2.84
C THR A 352 -21.51 -6.92 2.14
N VAL A 353 -22.52 -7.35 2.87
CA VAL A 353 -23.59 -8.24 2.41
C VAL A 353 -24.94 -7.60 2.66
N MET A 354 -25.86 -7.76 1.71
CA MET A 354 -27.25 -7.33 1.83
C MET A 354 -28.19 -8.44 1.36
N GLY A 355 -29.34 -8.53 2.00
CA GLY A 355 -30.39 -9.46 1.59
C GLY A 355 -31.29 -9.91 2.73
N PRO A 356 -32.32 -10.70 2.43
CA PRO A 356 -33.26 -11.23 3.43
C PRO A 356 -32.59 -12.03 4.54
N SER A 357 -31.54 -12.82 4.20
CA SER A 357 -30.77 -13.61 5.17
C SER A 357 -30.06 -12.73 6.21
N VAL A 358 -29.57 -11.54 5.81
CA VAL A 358 -28.94 -10.58 6.73
C VAL A 358 -29.98 -10.04 7.72
N ASN A 359 -31.13 -9.61 7.20
CA ASN A 359 -32.22 -9.11 8.01
C ASN A 359 -32.72 -10.18 9.01
N LEU A 360 -32.86 -11.41 8.53
CA LEU A 360 -33.25 -12.53 9.39
C LEU A 360 -32.25 -12.78 10.49
N ALA A 361 -30.96 -12.89 10.19
CA ALA A 361 -29.90 -13.09 11.17
C ALA A 361 -29.88 -11.99 12.23
N ALA A 362 -30.02 -10.71 11.83
CA ALA A 362 -30.09 -9.58 12.73
C ALA A 362 -31.31 -9.66 13.69
N ARG A 363 -32.47 -10.05 13.17
CA ARG A 363 -33.69 -10.22 14.02
C ARG A 363 -33.56 -11.40 14.97
N LEU A 364 -33.00 -12.50 14.52
CA LEU A 364 -32.75 -13.67 15.38
C LEU A 364 -31.74 -13.34 16.47
N CYS A 365 -30.70 -12.54 16.19
CA CYS A 365 -29.73 -12.09 17.17
C CYS A 365 -30.38 -11.28 18.29
N SER A 366 -31.37 -10.45 17.96
CA SER A 366 -32.14 -9.70 18.97
C SER A 366 -33.04 -10.58 19.86
N LYS A 367 -33.32 -11.81 19.46
CA LYS A 367 -34.11 -12.79 20.20
C LYS A 367 -33.25 -13.75 21.03
N ALA A 368 -31.93 -13.76 20.82
CA ALA A 368 -31.01 -14.61 21.56
C ALA A 368 -30.85 -14.15 23.03
N ALA A 369 -30.86 -15.08 23.93
CA ALA A 369 -30.47 -14.86 25.31
C ALA A 369 -28.94 -14.83 25.47
N PRO A 370 -28.39 -14.37 26.61
CA PRO A 370 -26.96 -14.48 26.90
C PRO A 370 -26.43 -15.90 26.72
N ASN A 371 -25.32 -16.04 26.00
CA ASN A 371 -24.67 -17.33 25.70
C ASN A 371 -25.53 -18.27 24.84
N GLU A 372 -26.47 -17.73 24.10
CA GLU A 372 -27.34 -18.48 23.20
C GLU A 372 -27.02 -18.20 21.74
N ILE A 373 -27.18 -19.24 20.90
CA ILE A 373 -27.10 -19.16 19.46
C ILE A 373 -28.50 -19.38 18.88
N VAL A 374 -29.00 -18.48 18.07
CA VAL A 374 -30.29 -18.65 17.40
C VAL A 374 -30.06 -18.89 15.91
N MET A 375 -30.48 -20.04 15.43
CA MET A 375 -30.34 -20.42 14.03
C MET A 375 -31.69 -20.42 13.33
N GLY A 376 -31.75 -19.80 12.15
CA GLY A 376 -32.89 -20.01 11.24
C GLY A 376 -33.01 -21.51 10.86
N TYR A 377 -34.22 -22.00 10.68
CA TYR A 377 -34.47 -23.44 10.48
C TYR A 377 -33.72 -24.02 9.28
N ARG A 378 -33.53 -23.27 8.20
CA ARG A 378 -32.80 -23.73 7.01
C ARG A 378 -31.34 -24.08 7.32
N ILE A 379 -30.65 -23.30 8.12
CA ILE A 379 -29.26 -23.60 8.50
C ILE A 379 -29.21 -24.70 9.55
N TRP A 380 -30.17 -24.72 10.49
CA TRP A 380 -30.28 -25.79 11.48
C TRP A 380 -30.42 -27.16 10.79
N ASP A 381 -31.22 -27.27 9.75
CA ASP A 381 -31.42 -28.54 9.02
C ASP A 381 -30.10 -29.07 8.41
N VAL A 382 -29.19 -28.19 8.04
CA VAL A 382 -27.84 -28.56 7.56
C VAL A 382 -26.92 -28.95 8.72
N LEU A 383 -26.99 -28.25 9.87
CA LEU A 383 -26.04 -28.40 10.97
C LEU A 383 -26.46 -29.39 12.04
N LYS A 384 -27.74 -29.79 12.11
CA LYS A 384 -28.28 -30.64 13.19
C LYS A 384 -27.49 -31.94 13.41
N ASN A 385 -26.96 -32.54 12.33
CA ASN A 385 -26.17 -33.77 12.42
C ASN A 385 -24.75 -33.55 12.92
N VAL A 386 -24.22 -32.31 12.82
CA VAL A 386 -22.88 -31.93 13.27
C VAL A 386 -22.92 -31.40 14.70
N MET A 387 -24.07 -30.85 15.12
CA MET A 387 -24.28 -30.26 16.46
C MET A 387 -24.89 -31.26 17.47
N LEU A 388 -24.57 -32.53 17.35
CA LEU A 388 -25.05 -33.56 18.25
C LEU A 388 -24.61 -33.28 19.72
N GLY A 389 -25.56 -33.38 20.62
CA GLY A 389 -25.34 -33.20 22.06
C GLY A 389 -25.37 -31.72 22.54
N TRP A 390 -25.74 -30.78 21.69
CA TRP A 390 -26.09 -29.43 22.12
C TRP A 390 -27.55 -29.39 22.60
N SER A 391 -27.85 -28.56 23.58
CA SER A 391 -29.22 -28.35 24.05
C SER A 391 -29.96 -27.47 23.03
N THR A 392 -31.08 -27.93 22.52
CA THR A 392 -31.81 -27.23 21.45
C THR A 392 -33.28 -27.06 21.81
N ARG A 393 -33.85 -25.91 21.42
CA ARG A 393 -35.27 -25.59 21.57
C ARG A 393 -35.78 -24.95 20.26
N GLU A 394 -36.71 -25.55 19.60
CA GLU A 394 -37.37 -24.98 18.43
C GLU A 394 -38.44 -23.95 18.84
N ILE A 395 -38.46 -22.80 18.19
CA ILE A 395 -39.40 -21.72 18.40
C ILE A 395 -39.91 -21.24 17.06
N VAL A 396 -41.22 -20.96 16.99
CA VAL A 396 -41.87 -20.29 15.85
C VAL A 396 -42.20 -18.87 16.24
N TYR A 397 -41.71 -17.92 15.48
CA TYR A 397 -41.98 -16.50 15.63
C TYR A 397 -43.04 -16.06 14.62
N ASP A 398 -44.26 -15.79 15.09
CA ASP A 398 -45.36 -15.34 14.23
C ASP A 398 -45.33 -13.84 13.93
N ASP A 399 -44.60 -13.06 14.80
CA ASP A 399 -44.44 -11.63 14.66
C ASP A 399 -42.96 -11.26 14.74
N LEU A 400 -42.23 -11.55 13.67
CA LEU A 400 -40.85 -11.11 13.54
C LEU A 400 -40.79 -9.85 12.67
N LYS A 401 -40.40 -8.72 13.23
CA LYS A 401 -40.38 -7.42 12.53
C LYS A 401 -39.74 -7.51 11.14
N GLY A 402 -40.54 -7.22 10.11
CA GLY A 402 -40.13 -7.19 8.71
C GLY A 402 -40.28 -8.55 7.99
N PHE A 403 -41.03 -9.48 8.59
CA PHE A 403 -41.43 -10.75 7.97
C PHE A 403 -42.93 -10.92 8.09
N ASP A 404 -43.59 -11.15 6.94
CA ASP A 404 -45.07 -11.30 6.85
C ASP A 404 -45.53 -12.74 7.08
N HIS A 405 -44.61 -13.63 7.42
CA HIS A 405 -44.89 -15.05 7.67
C HIS A 405 -44.16 -15.54 8.93
N SER A 406 -44.66 -16.60 9.51
CA SER A 406 -44.04 -17.24 10.66
C SER A 406 -42.63 -17.75 10.36
N VAL A 407 -41.70 -17.41 11.21
CA VAL A 407 -40.28 -17.79 11.08
C VAL A 407 -39.95 -18.86 12.09
N ARG A 408 -39.55 -20.03 11.59
CA ARG A 408 -39.04 -21.12 12.44
C ARG A 408 -37.55 -20.92 12.74
N ALA A 409 -37.18 -20.98 14.02
CA ALA A 409 -35.80 -20.87 14.47
C ALA A 409 -35.50 -21.89 15.58
N VAL A 410 -34.25 -22.21 15.76
CA VAL A 410 -33.77 -23.11 16.79
C VAL A 410 -32.83 -22.36 17.70
N HIS A 411 -33.18 -22.32 18.98
CA HIS A 411 -32.35 -21.81 20.05
C HIS A 411 -31.41 -22.91 20.52
N ILE A 412 -30.15 -22.60 20.63
CA ILE A 412 -29.09 -23.57 20.91
C ILE A 412 -28.23 -23.00 22.04
N MET A 413 -28.11 -23.78 23.09
CA MET A 413 -27.15 -23.48 24.15
C MET A 413 -25.90 -24.32 23.96
N PRO A 414 -24.72 -23.68 23.91
CA PRO A 414 -23.47 -24.40 23.95
C PRO A 414 -23.43 -25.31 25.17
N ARG A 415 -22.77 -26.44 25.07
CA ARG A 415 -22.51 -27.32 26.22
C ARG A 415 -21.81 -26.48 27.27
N THR A 416 -22.47 -26.23 28.40
CA THR A 416 -21.84 -25.53 29.51
C THR A 416 -20.67 -26.37 30.00
N THR A 417 -19.48 -25.86 29.87
CA THR A 417 -18.24 -26.51 30.31
C THR A 417 -18.15 -26.64 31.82
N HIS A 418 -19.12 -26.11 32.55
CA HIS A 418 -19.20 -26.15 34.03
C HIS A 418 -20.21 -27.14 34.62
N GLY A 419 -21.08 -27.75 33.82
CA GLY A 419 -21.90 -28.87 34.25
C GLY A 419 -21.22 -30.16 33.85
N ASN A 420 -20.67 -30.88 34.83
CA ASN A 420 -20.13 -32.23 34.82
C ASN A 420 -19.94 -32.82 33.38
N LYS A 421 -18.78 -32.55 32.75
CA LYS A 421 -18.41 -32.98 31.40
C LYS A 421 -18.56 -34.48 31.11
N ASN A 422 -18.96 -35.24 32.12
CA ASN A 422 -18.98 -36.68 32.13
C ASN A 422 -20.39 -37.27 32.25
N LEU A 423 -21.46 -36.49 32.05
CA LEU A 423 -22.82 -37.02 32.13
C LEU A 423 -23.49 -37.09 30.75
N CYS A 424 -24.18 -38.19 30.50
CA CYS A 424 -24.99 -38.38 29.28
C CYS A 424 -26.15 -37.38 29.24
N PRO A 425 -26.35 -36.64 28.11
CA PRO A 425 -27.43 -35.66 28.01
C PRO A 425 -28.82 -36.31 28.00
N THR A 426 -28.91 -37.62 27.73
CA THR A 426 -30.19 -38.34 27.64
C THR A 426 -30.59 -38.97 28.98
N CYS A 427 -29.63 -39.46 29.78
CA CYS A 427 -29.95 -40.19 31.01
C CYS A 427 -29.15 -39.74 32.21
N SER A 428 -28.33 -38.70 32.10
CA SER A 428 -27.46 -38.15 33.16
C SER A 428 -26.46 -39.14 33.79
N ALA A 429 -26.27 -40.30 33.17
CA ALA A 429 -25.25 -41.26 33.61
C ALA A 429 -23.84 -40.78 33.24
N PRO A 430 -22.80 -41.10 34.03
CA PRO A 430 -21.41 -40.74 33.72
C PRO A 430 -21.00 -41.32 32.34
N LEU A 431 -20.42 -40.47 31.50
CA LEU A 431 -19.88 -40.86 30.20
C LEU A 431 -18.51 -41.51 30.40
N THR A 432 -18.25 -42.59 29.68
CA THR A 432 -16.96 -43.27 29.68
C THR A 432 -16.16 -42.87 28.43
N VAL A 433 -14.98 -42.35 28.61
CA VAL A 433 -14.08 -42.04 27.52
C VAL A 433 -13.31 -43.30 27.12
N VAL A 434 -13.50 -43.75 25.91
CA VAL A 434 -12.80 -44.91 25.35
C VAL A 434 -11.85 -44.44 24.24
N ARG A 435 -10.58 -44.82 24.37
CA ARG A 435 -9.61 -44.64 23.26
C ARG A 435 -9.71 -45.82 22.32
N THR A 436 -10.00 -45.56 21.06
CA THR A 436 -9.88 -46.58 20.02
C THR A 436 -8.43 -46.92 19.74
N PRO A 437 -8.13 -48.13 19.20
CA PRO A 437 -6.77 -48.50 18.78
C PRO A 437 -6.13 -47.54 17.76
N GLU A 438 -6.96 -46.81 17.02
CA GLU A 438 -6.55 -45.83 16.00
C GLU A 438 -6.30 -44.43 16.55
N GLY A 439 -6.43 -44.23 17.88
CA GLY A 439 -6.11 -42.96 18.54
C GLY A 439 -7.28 -41.97 18.66
N PHE A 440 -8.48 -42.36 18.26
CA PHE A 440 -9.70 -41.56 18.43
C PHE A 440 -10.23 -41.66 19.87
N ILE A 441 -10.87 -40.59 20.29
CA ILE A 441 -11.52 -40.54 21.62
C ILE A 441 -13.02 -40.67 21.39
N ASP A 442 -13.57 -41.82 21.75
CA ASP A 442 -15.00 -42.07 21.75
C ASP A 442 -15.56 -41.85 23.16
N VAL A 443 -16.71 -41.20 23.27
CA VAL A 443 -17.40 -40.96 24.50
C VAL A 443 -18.68 -41.80 24.50
N LEU A 444 -18.70 -42.85 25.27
CA LEU A 444 -19.84 -43.80 25.33
C LEU A 444 -20.66 -43.58 26.63
N CYS A 445 -21.98 -43.63 26.50
CA CYS A 445 -22.86 -43.71 27.63
C CYS A 445 -23.11 -45.19 27.97
N PRO A 446 -22.70 -45.67 29.15
CA PRO A 446 -22.88 -47.09 29.53
C PRO A 446 -24.36 -47.47 29.68
N ASN A 447 -25.25 -46.51 30.00
CA ASN A 447 -26.67 -46.78 30.17
C ASN A 447 -27.46 -46.75 28.86
N CYS A 448 -27.17 -45.78 27.96
CA CYS A 448 -27.91 -45.64 26.71
C CYS A 448 -27.33 -46.46 25.60
N ARG A 449 -26.09 -46.97 25.72
CA ARG A 449 -25.32 -47.65 24.67
C ARG A 449 -25.34 -46.94 23.31
N ARG A 450 -25.64 -45.67 23.33
CA ARG A 450 -25.53 -44.79 22.13
C ARG A 450 -24.11 -44.32 22.01
N GLU A 451 -23.47 -44.68 20.95
CA GLU A 451 -22.23 -44.07 20.52
C GLU A 451 -22.50 -42.56 20.28
N SER A 452 -21.94 -41.71 21.13
CA SER A 452 -21.85 -40.31 20.74
C SER A 452 -20.78 -40.25 19.68
N LEU A 453 -21.16 -39.86 18.49
CA LEU A 453 -20.27 -39.73 17.33
C LEU A 453 -18.94 -39.10 17.72
N THR A 454 -17.88 -39.73 17.26
CA THR A 454 -16.49 -39.38 17.43
C THR A 454 -16.25 -37.87 17.39
N ALA A 455 -15.82 -37.31 18.51
CA ALA A 455 -15.20 -35.99 18.52
C ALA A 455 -13.84 -36.16 17.83
N GLN A 456 -13.73 -35.74 16.59
CA GLN A 456 -12.42 -35.66 15.94
C GLN A 456 -11.52 -34.75 16.77
N PRO A 457 -10.26 -35.16 17.03
CA PRO A 457 -9.32 -34.28 17.71
C PRO A 457 -9.12 -33.03 16.85
N TRP A 458 -9.20 -31.87 17.51
CA TRP A 458 -8.90 -30.58 16.91
C TRP A 458 -7.55 -30.64 16.20
N ARG A 459 -7.54 -30.47 14.87
CA ARG A 459 -6.33 -30.35 14.05
C ARG A 459 -6.01 -28.88 13.82
N ARG A 460 -4.76 -28.54 13.95
CA ARG A 460 -4.28 -27.23 13.57
C ARG A 460 -4.47 -26.99 12.07
N PRO A 461 -4.86 -25.80 11.61
CA PRO A 461 -4.93 -25.50 10.18
C PRO A 461 -3.55 -25.69 9.54
N GLY A 462 -3.43 -26.64 8.60
CA GLY A 462 -2.21 -26.92 7.85
C GLY A 462 -1.71 -28.37 7.87
N GLU A 463 -2.32 -29.30 8.61
CA GLU A 463 -1.97 -30.71 8.52
C GLU A 463 -2.72 -31.42 7.38
N PRO A 464 -2.04 -32.23 6.54
CA PRO A 464 -2.67 -32.91 5.41
C PRO A 464 -3.68 -33.97 5.89
N SER A 465 -4.84 -34.02 5.22
CA SER A 465 -5.94 -34.96 5.47
C SER A 465 -5.62 -36.35 4.91
N GLU A 466 -5.27 -37.29 5.73
CA GLU A 466 -5.47 -38.70 5.40
C GLU A 466 -6.80 -39.17 6.02
N GLY A 467 -7.75 -39.55 5.15
CA GLY A 467 -8.99 -40.21 5.53
C GLY A 467 -10.15 -39.31 5.93
N ALA A 468 -10.59 -38.40 5.06
CA ALA A 468 -11.82 -37.64 5.28
C ALA A 468 -13.08 -38.53 5.21
N PRO A 469 -14.02 -38.42 6.17
CA PRO A 469 -15.33 -39.05 6.03
C PRO A 469 -16.08 -38.40 4.85
N ARG A 470 -16.85 -39.22 4.11
CA ARG A 470 -17.62 -38.79 2.93
C ARG A 470 -18.54 -37.64 3.30
N ILE A 471 -18.35 -36.53 2.61
CA ILE A 471 -19.15 -35.31 2.71
C ILE A 471 -20.58 -35.64 2.22
N ILE A 472 -21.57 -35.30 3.03
CA ILE A 472 -22.96 -35.31 2.59
C ILE A 472 -23.16 -34.12 1.68
N GLN A 473 -23.22 -34.34 0.36
CA GLN A 473 -23.60 -33.33 -0.61
C GLN A 473 -24.99 -32.80 -0.24
N ALA A 474 -25.12 -31.48 -0.18
CA ALA A 474 -26.45 -30.87 -0.10
C ALA A 474 -27.32 -31.40 -1.27
N PRO A 475 -28.59 -31.74 -1.04
CA PRO A 475 -29.47 -32.26 -2.08
C PRO A 475 -29.46 -31.30 -3.28
N LYS A 476 -29.25 -31.84 -4.48
CA LYS A 476 -29.21 -31.09 -5.75
C LYS A 476 -30.54 -30.42 -6.13
N ASP A 477 -31.62 -30.67 -5.39
CA ASP A 477 -32.99 -30.31 -5.75
C ASP A 477 -33.57 -29.13 -4.96
N PHE A 478 -32.75 -28.10 -4.71
CA PHE A 478 -33.26 -26.82 -4.20
C PHE A 478 -33.42 -25.78 -5.32
N THR A 479 -34.12 -26.14 -6.38
CA THR A 479 -34.73 -25.20 -7.31
C THR A 479 -36.20 -25.06 -6.98
N ALA A 480 -36.63 -23.83 -6.66
CA ALA A 480 -37.99 -23.34 -6.62
C ALA A 480 -38.91 -23.86 -5.49
N ALA A 481 -38.93 -23.13 -4.40
CA ALA A 481 -40.20 -22.66 -3.81
C ALA A 481 -39.93 -21.38 -3.03
N ALA A 482 -40.65 -20.30 -3.39
CA ALA A 482 -40.59 -18.89 -3.04
C ALA A 482 -40.42 -18.62 -1.55
#